data_cdc7ffe279a320454d1c0cf02862989f
#
_entry.id   cdc7ffe279a320454d1c0cf02862989f
#
_cell.length_a   1.000
_cell.length_b   1.000
_cell.length_c   1.000
_cell.angle_alpha   90.00
_cell.angle_beta   90.00
_cell.angle_gamma   90.00
#
_symmetry.space_group_name_H-M   'P 1'
#
loop_
_entity.id
_entity.type
_entity.pdbx_description
1 polymer ?
#
loop_
_entity_poly.entity_id
_entity_poly.type
_entity_poly.pdbx_seq_one_letter_code
_entity_poly.pdbx_strand_id
1 'polypeptide(L)'
;IASSLYIAGANHGQFNTEWGEYDIGRPFSLWLNVKNFITAEDQHEILKIASLVFLDKSLKGKDTYADFLTDYAKYAAYLPKTLYVQQYETSDALFITDYEEDSDLETAPCGSVSAEHFTMWTEEELADSESAMGKRENHAVRLKWKDTKAAYYEIALDEPMAMGEGGICFDAMDLREKAENEPMDFSVVLTDIHGNRAVSTLCDSTILYPAFPVKLSKLQYITGKNEYKRQLQTVHITEKQFTEENGFDRSQIRSVRFAFDRIENGAVNMDNTIPS
;
A
#
# COMPACT_ATOMS: atom_id res chain seq x y z
N ILE A 1 13.14 -9.91 5.22
CA ILE A 1 11.91 -9.55 4.48
C ILE A 1 10.71 -9.63 5.40
N ALA A 2 9.75 -8.71 5.25
CA ALA A 2 8.43 -8.76 5.85
C ALA A 2 7.37 -8.79 4.73
N SER A 3 6.26 -9.48 4.96
CA SER A 3 5.14 -9.51 4.02
C SER A 3 3.84 -9.60 4.80
N SER A 4 2.87 -8.78 4.43
CA SER A 4 1.53 -8.79 4.97
C SER A 4 0.53 -9.01 3.84
N LEU A 5 -0.43 -9.88 4.05
CA LEU A 5 -1.51 -10.14 3.11
C LEU A 5 -2.85 -10.01 3.84
N TYR A 6 -3.55 -8.90 3.62
CA TYR A 6 -4.93 -8.76 4.06
C TYR A 6 -5.84 -9.59 3.15
N ILE A 7 -6.72 -10.39 3.76
CA ILE A 7 -7.64 -11.29 3.06
C ILE A 7 -9.05 -10.93 3.51
N ALA A 8 -9.85 -10.34 2.63
CA ALA A 8 -11.22 -9.99 2.96
C ALA A 8 -12.06 -11.25 3.21
N GLY A 9 -12.84 -11.23 4.29
CA GLY A 9 -13.67 -12.38 4.68
C GLY A 9 -12.92 -13.52 5.37
N ALA A 10 -11.64 -13.40 5.63
CA ALA A 10 -10.92 -14.31 6.51
C ALA A 10 -11.23 -13.99 7.98
N ASN A 11 -11.20 -15.01 8.83
CA ASN A 11 -11.33 -14.86 10.27
C ASN A 11 -10.32 -15.76 11.01
N HIS A 12 -10.05 -15.44 12.26
CA HIS A 12 -9.05 -16.15 13.06
C HIS A 12 -9.42 -17.62 13.29
N GLY A 13 -10.68 -17.89 13.58
CA GLY A 13 -11.15 -19.23 13.96
C GLY A 13 -10.99 -20.27 12.86
N GLN A 14 -11.21 -19.89 11.61
CA GLN A 14 -11.13 -20.82 10.47
C GLN A 14 -9.71 -21.17 10.03
N PHE A 15 -8.68 -20.47 10.55
CA PHE A 15 -7.28 -20.87 10.33
C PHE A 15 -6.87 -22.12 11.16
N ASN A 16 -7.70 -22.53 12.11
CA ASN A 16 -7.52 -23.79 12.83
C ASN A 16 -8.75 -24.70 12.67
N THR A 17 -8.62 -25.95 13.06
CA THR A 17 -9.66 -26.97 12.88
C THR A 17 -10.64 -27.09 14.04
N GLU A 18 -10.41 -26.35 15.15
CA GLU A 18 -11.13 -26.50 16.40
C GLU A 18 -12.19 -25.40 16.60
N TRP A 19 -11.92 -24.17 16.18
CA TRP A 19 -12.75 -23.01 16.53
C TRP A 19 -13.86 -22.71 15.53
N GLY A 20 -13.72 -23.12 14.27
CA GLY A 20 -14.71 -22.93 13.23
C GLY A 20 -14.96 -21.47 12.85
N GLU A 21 -16.18 -21.14 12.48
CA GLU A 21 -16.55 -19.81 11.95
C GLU A 21 -16.59 -18.70 12.99
N TYR A 22 -16.49 -19.02 14.27
CA TYR A 22 -16.69 -18.04 15.33
C TYR A 22 -15.41 -17.78 16.11
N ASP A 23 -14.95 -16.54 16.09
CA ASP A 23 -13.76 -16.08 16.83
C ASP A 23 -14.04 -15.81 18.30
N ILE A 24 -15.30 -15.76 18.69
CA ILE A 24 -15.75 -15.51 20.05
C ILE A 24 -16.83 -16.50 20.47
N GLY A 25 -16.86 -16.83 21.77
CA GLY A 25 -17.83 -17.73 22.35
C GLY A 25 -19.26 -17.16 22.43
N ARG A 26 -20.24 -18.03 22.73
CA ARG A 26 -21.62 -17.63 23.02
C ARG A 26 -21.71 -16.83 24.32
N PRO A 27 -22.61 -15.82 24.40
CA PRO A 27 -23.66 -15.50 23.41
C PRO A 27 -23.21 -14.54 22.30
N PHE A 28 -21.99 -13.97 22.38
CA PHE A 28 -21.52 -12.89 21.47
C PHE A 28 -21.37 -13.36 20.02
N SER A 29 -21.03 -14.63 19.80
CA SER A 29 -20.94 -15.21 18.47
C SER A 29 -22.25 -15.14 17.66
N LEU A 30 -23.41 -15.05 18.33
CA LEU A 30 -24.70 -14.91 17.67
C LEU A 30 -24.84 -13.59 16.89
N TRP A 31 -24.09 -12.57 17.29
CA TRP A 31 -24.09 -11.26 16.66
C TRP A 31 -23.06 -11.11 15.53
N LEU A 32 -22.14 -12.06 15.36
CA LEU A 32 -21.17 -12.04 14.26
C LEU A 32 -21.86 -12.28 12.92
N ASN A 33 -21.43 -11.54 11.93
CA ASN A 33 -21.89 -11.69 10.55
C ASN A 33 -20.97 -12.64 9.77
N VAL A 34 -21.21 -13.93 9.91
CA VAL A 34 -20.40 -14.97 9.26
C VAL A 34 -20.70 -15.15 7.75
N LYS A 35 -21.73 -14.46 7.22
CA LYS A 35 -22.15 -14.61 5.82
C LYS A 35 -21.11 -14.13 4.80
N ASN A 36 -20.22 -13.25 5.22
CA ASN A 36 -19.20 -12.67 4.37
C ASN A 36 -17.86 -13.39 4.49
N PHE A 37 -17.79 -14.45 5.29
CA PHE A 37 -16.55 -15.20 5.42
C PHE A 37 -16.35 -16.11 4.20
N ILE A 38 -15.09 -16.19 3.77
CA ILE A 38 -14.67 -17.25 2.83
C ILE A 38 -14.58 -18.58 3.59
N THR A 39 -14.55 -19.68 2.87
CA THR A 39 -14.51 -21.01 3.51
C THR A 39 -13.21 -21.27 4.26
N ALA A 40 -13.21 -22.21 5.20
CA ALA A 40 -11.99 -22.62 5.88
C ALA A 40 -10.97 -23.23 4.91
N GLU A 41 -11.45 -23.97 3.92
CA GLU A 41 -10.61 -24.54 2.85
C GLU A 41 -9.90 -23.44 2.08
N ASP A 42 -10.62 -22.39 1.66
CA ASP A 42 -10.05 -21.24 0.96
C ASP A 42 -9.00 -20.54 1.82
N GLN A 43 -9.30 -20.31 3.11
CA GLN A 43 -8.33 -19.67 4.03
C GLN A 43 -7.07 -20.51 4.19
N HIS A 44 -7.20 -21.82 4.34
CA HIS A 44 -6.07 -22.74 4.43
C HIS A 44 -5.25 -22.79 3.13
N GLU A 45 -5.90 -22.73 1.97
CA GLU A 45 -5.20 -22.70 0.68
C GLU A 45 -4.36 -21.43 0.53
N ILE A 46 -4.94 -20.27 0.82
CA ILE A 46 -4.23 -18.99 0.80
C ILE A 46 -3.03 -19.03 1.76
N LEU A 47 -3.25 -19.47 3.00
CA LEU A 47 -2.19 -19.56 4.00
C LEU A 47 -1.05 -20.47 3.55
N LYS A 48 -1.34 -21.63 2.94
CA LYS A 48 -0.32 -22.55 2.43
C LYS A 48 0.50 -21.90 1.31
N ILE A 49 -0.15 -21.26 0.34
CA ILE A 49 0.53 -20.61 -0.79
C ILE A 49 1.43 -19.48 -0.26
N ALA A 50 0.87 -18.54 0.51
CA ALA A 50 1.61 -17.39 1.02
C ALA A 50 2.78 -17.81 1.92
N SER A 51 2.54 -18.76 2.86
CA SER A 51 3.59 -19.25 3.75
C SER A 51 4.69 -20.01 2.99
N LEU A 52 4.33 -20.83 2.00
CA LEU A 52 5.31 -21.58 1.21
C LEU A 52 6.24 -20.62 0.46
N VAL A 53 5.70 -19.63 -0.23
CA VAL A 53 6.49 -18.65 -0.98
C VAL A 53 7.37 -17.84 -0.04
N PHE A 54 6.81 -17.35 1.06
CA PHE A 54 7.56 -16.58 2.06
C PHE A 54 8.73 -17.40 2.65
N LEU A 55 8.50 -18.66 3.05
CA LEU A 55 9.52 -19.53 3.62
C LEU A 55 10.57 -19.99 2.59
N ASP A 56 10.16 -20.24 1.34
CA ASP A 56 11.11 -20.57 0.28
C ASP A 56 12.03 -19.39 -0.05
N LYS A 57 11.50 -18.15 -0.08
CA LYS A 57 12.30 -16.94 -0.25
C LYS A 57 13.18 -16.67 0.96
N SER A 58 12.60 -16.59 2.17
CA SER A 58 13.32 -16.15 3.37
C SER A 58 14.33 -17.17 3.92
N LEU A 59 14.03 -18.48 3.85
CA LEU A 59 14.89 -19.51 4.44
C LEU A 59 15.78 -20.22 3.42
N LYS A 60 15.35 -20.28 2.16
CA LYS A 60 16.08 -21.04 1.13
C LYS A 60 16.64 -20.17 0.01
N GLY A 61 16.36 -18.85 0.01
CA GLY A 61 16.80 -17.91 -1.02
C GLY A 61 16.25 -18.23 -2.42
N LYS A 62 15.10 -18.89 -2.51
CA LYS A 62 14.49 -19.24 -3.78
C LYS A 62 13.63 -18.09 -4.31
N ASP A 63 13.84 -17.71 -5.56
CA ASP A 63 13.12 -16.62 -6.23
C ASP A 63 12.01 -17.09 -7.16
N THR A 64 11.79 -18.40 -7.31
CA THR A 64 10.89 -18.97 -8.34
C THR A 64 9.48 -18.37 -8.31
N TYR A 65 8.97 -18.03 -7.12
CA TYR A 65 7.65 -17.43 -6.93
C TYR A 65 7.72 -16.18 -6.03
N ALA A 66 8.91 -15.58 -5.87
CA ALA A 66 9.10 -14.46 -4.95
C ALA A 66 8.28 -13.23 -5.35
N ASP A 67 7.99 -13.06 -6.63
CA ASP A 67 7.12 -12.01 -7.16
C ASP A 67 5.64 -12.11 -6.69
N PHE A 68 5.21 -13.25 -6.14
CA PHE A 68 3.95 -13.34 -5.41
C PHE A 68 3.94 -12.41 -4.17
N LEU A 69 5.08 -12.21 -3.54
CA LEU A 69 5.19 -11.37 -2.33
C LEU A 69 5.07 -9.88 -2.64
N THR A 70 5.32 -9.48 -3.88
CA THR A 70 5.21 -8.08 -4.35
C THR A 70 3.97 -7.83 -5.20
N ASP A 71 3.46 -8.87 -5.89
CA ASP A 71 2.32 -8.76 -6.79
C ASP A 71 1.55 -10.08 -6.86
N TYR A 72 0.66 -10.29 -5.90
CA TYR A 72 -0.21 -11.48 -5.87
C TYR A 72 -1.12 -11.57 -7.11
N ALA A 73 -1.40 -10.45 -7.80
CA ALA A 73 -2.34 -10.42 -8.91
C ALA A 73 -1.89 -11.29 -10.10
N LYS A 74 -0.58 -11.48 -10.28
CA LYS A 74 -0.01 -12.43 -11.24
C LYS A 74 -0.46 -13.86 -11.00
N TYR A 75 -0.82 -14.17 -9.78
CA TYR A 75 -1.22 -15.51 -9.33
C TYR A 75 -2.72 -15.61 -8.99
N ALA A 76 -3.51 -14.58 -9.32
CA ALA A 76 -4.93 -14.50 -8.97
C ALA A 76 -5.75 -15.71 -9.50
N ALA A 77 -5.33 -16.34 -10.58
CA ALA A 77 -5.98 -17.54 -11.12
C ALA A 77 -5.85 -18.78 -10.21
N TYR A 78 -4.87 -18.78 -9.31
CA TYR A 78 -4.59 -19.88 -8.36
C TYR A 78 -5.07 -19.56 -6.94
N LEU A 79 -5.61 -18.38 -6.72
CA LEU A 79 -6.10 -17.95 -5.41
C LEU A 79 -7.62 -17.99 -5.34
N PRO A 80 -8.21 -18.32 -4.18
CA PRO A 80 -9.63 -18.14 -3.92
C PRO A 80 -10.08 -16.70 -4.22
N LYS A 81 -11.34 -16.57 -4.70
CA LYS A 81 -11.87 -15.25 -5.10
C LYS A 81 -12.29 -14.44 -3.88
N THR A 82 -11.46 -13.51 -3.50
CA THR A 82 -11.75 -12.47 -2.50
C THR A 82 -10.92 -11.22 -2.79
N LEU A 83 -11.09 -10.16 -2.00
CA LEU A 83 -10.23 -9.00 -2.03
C LEU A 83 -8.95 -9.28 -1.24
N TYR A 84 -7.82 -9.01 -1.85
CA TYR A 84 -6.51 -9.05 -1.23
C TYR A 84 -5.90 -7.65 -1.24
N VAL A 85 -5.22 -7.29 -0.14
CA VAL A 85 -4.32 -6.13 -0.11
C VAL A 85 -2.99 -6.60 0.45
N GLN A 86 -1.92 -6.26 -0.23
CA GLN A 86 -0.59 -6.76 0.05
C GLN A 86 0.36 -5.64 0.40
N GLN A 87 1.22 -5.93 1.39
CA GLN A 87 2.41 -5.15 1.69
C GLN A 87 3.64 -6.06 1.66
N TYR A 88 4.73 -5.52 1.18
CA TYR A 88 6.02 -6.20 1.13
C TYR A 88 7.14 -5.23 1.46
N GLU A 89 8.05 -5.68 2.30
CA GLU A 89 9.22 -4.93 2.72
C GLU A 89 10.45 -5.85 2.77
N THR A 90 11.61 -5.31 2.44
CA THR A 90 12.89 -6.00 2.58
C THR A 90 13.87 -5.18 3.40
N SER A 91 14.60 -5.82 4.30
CA SER A 91 15.64 -5.19 5.11
C SER A 91 16.85 -4.70 4.32
N ASP A 92 16.98 -5.12 3.07
CA ASP A 92 18.08 -4.73 2.18
C ASP A 92 17.70 -3.51 1.32
N ALA A 93 16.46 -2.98 1.50
CA ALA A 93 16.01 -1.79 0.80
C ALA A 93 16.74 -0.54 1.30
N LEU A 94 17.13 0.30 0.37
CA LEU A 94 17.56 1.66 0.68
C LEU A 94 16.32 2.55 0.70
N PHE A 95 15.86 2.95 1.87
CA PHE A 95 14.71 3.84 1.99
C PHE A 95 15.07 5.25 1.50
N ILE A 96 14.30 5.74 0.55
CA ILE A 96 14.30 7.15 0.16
C ILE A 96 13.55 7.95 1.23
N THR A 97 12.41 7.40 1.69
CA THR A 97 11.64 7.91 2.84
C THR A 97 10.99 6.75 3.58
N ASP A 98 10.95 6.79 4.92
CA ASP A 98 10.25 5.86 5.79
C ASP A 98 9.51 6.54 6.96
N TYR A 99 9.72 7.87 7.14
CA TYR A 99 9.06 8.71 8.16
C TYR A 99 9.26 8.27 9.61
N GLU A 100 10.34 7.54 9.90
CA GLU A 100 10.63 7.01 11.24
C GLU A 100 11.79 7.76 11.94
N GLU A 101 12.53 8.65 11.24
CA GLU A 101 13.75 9.26 11.77
C GLU A 101 13.51 10.42 12.71
N ASP A 102 12.61 11.33 12.34
CA ASP A 102 12.31 12.54 13.09
C ASP A 102 10.89 13.05 12.77
N SER A 103 10.54 14.24 13.29
CA SER A 103 9.25 14.87 13.03
C SER A 103 9.38 16.08 12.09
N ASP A 104 10.46 16.18 11.32
CA ASP A 104 10.69 17.27 10.37
C ASP A 104 10.19 16.86 8.99
N LEU A 105 9.11 17.49 8.53
CA LEU A 105 8.47 17.21 7.25
C LEU A 105 9.36 17.49 6.02
N GLU A 106 10.43 18.29 6.18
CA GLU A 106 11.29 18.71 5.09
C GLU A 106 12.54 17.83 4.94
N THR A 107 12.71 16.82 5.81
CA THR A 107 13.82 15.86 5.78
C THR A 107 13.41 14.49 5.30
N ALA A 108 14.36 13.73 4.81
CA ALA A 108 14.23 12.32 4.45
C ALA A 108 15.60 11.63 4.58
N PRO A 109 15.68 10.30 4.81
CA PRO A 109 16.93 9.56 4.96
C PRO A 109 17.95 9.82 3.85
N CYS A 110 17.49 10.00 2.63
CA CYS A 110 18.35 10.19 1.46
C CYS A 110 18.30 11.59 0.87
N GLY A 111 17.74 12.61 1.58
CA GLY A 111 17.68 13.95 1.02
C GLY A 111 16.72 14.89 1.71
N SER A 112 16.12 15.78 0.95
CA SER A 112 15.18 16.79 1.44
C SER A 112 13.84 16.70 0.73
N VAL A 113 12.78 17.12 1.42
CA VAL A 113 11.41 17.04 0.95
C VAL A 113 10.85 18.43 0.69
N SER A 114 10.10 18.57 -0.39
CA SER A 114 9.28 19.74 -0.66
C SER A 114 7.87 19.35 -1.07
N ALA A 115 6.88 20.10 -0.61
CA ALA A 115 5.47 19.82 -0.92
C ALA A 115 4.71 21.14 -1.09
N GLU A 116 3.91 21.24 -2.15
CA GLU A 116 3.14 22.43 -2.45
C GLU A 116 1.68 22.11 -2.80
N HIS A 117 0.80 23.08 -2.58
CA HIS A 117 -0.63 23.04 -2.92
C HIS A 117 -1.44 21.98 -2.17
N PHE A 118 -0.97 21.52 -1.01
CA PHE A 118 -1.75 20.69 -0.11
C PHE A 118 -2.56 21.53 0.87
N THR A 119 -3.74 21.05 1.21
CA THR A 119 -4.54 21.56 2.34
C THR A 119 -4.15 20.93 3.66
N MET A 120 -3.43 19.79 3.60
CA MET A 120 -2.84 19.10 4.74
C MET A 120 -1.58 18.36 4.25
N TRP A 121 -0.51 18.54 4.98
CA TRP A 121 0.75 17.83 4.88
C TRP A 121 1.26 17.60 6.30
N THR A 122 1.23 16.38 6.76
CA THR A 122 1.62 16.00 8.13
C THR A 122 2.16 14.58 8.13
N GLU A 123 3.03 14.27 9.07
CA GLU A 123 3.31 12.89 9.43
C GLU A 123 2.32 12.44 10.50
N GLU A 124 1.88 11.21 10.42
CA GLU A 124 0.96 10.63 11.37
C GLU A 124 1.24 9.14 11.62
N GLU A 125 0.98 8.71 12.83
CA GLU A 125 0.97 7.30 13.18
C GLU A 125 -0.17 6.59 12.43
N LEU A 126 0.15 5.51 11.71
CA LEU A 126 -0.82 4.75 10.94
C LEU A 126 -1.86 4.09 11.85
N ALA A 127 -3.13 4.19 11.47
CA ALA A 127 -4.22 3.53 12.14
C ALA A 127 -5.06 2.71 11.16
N ASP A 128 -5.23 1.42 11.42
CA ASP A 128 -6.08 0.52 10.63
C ASP A 128 -7.57 0.86 10.73
N SER A 129 -7.96 1.55 11.79
CA SER A 129 -9.34 2.00 12.03
C SER A 129 -9.33 3.22 12.95
N GLU A 130 -10.47 3.95 13.03
CA GLU A 130 -10.65 5.05 13.99
C GLU A 130 -10.62 4.60 15.46
N SER A 131 -10.50 3.30 15.72
CA SER A 131 -10.40 2.72 17.06
C SER A 131 -8.96 2.81 17.60
N ALA A 132 -8.80 3.28 18.82
CA ALA A 132 -7.51 3.38 19.52
C ALA A 132 -6.74 2.04 19.65
N MET A 133 -7.38 0.90 19.41
CA MET A 133 -6.75 -0.42 19.41
C MET A 133 -6.13 -0.82 18.07
N GLY A 134 -6.26 0.01 17.03
CA GLY A 134 -5.72 -0.25 15.69
C GLY A 134 -4.51 0.59 15.32
N LYS A 135 -3.87 1.25 16.30
CA LYS A 135 -2.64 2.00 16.05
C LYS A 135 -1.48 1.04 15.83
N ARG A 136 -0.70 1.31 14.81
CA ARG A 136 0.57 0.64 14.53
C ARG A 136 1.71 1.55 14.95
N GLU A 137 2.80 0.99 15.42
CA GLU A 137 4.07 1.71 15.62
C GLU A 137 4.74 1.92 14.25
N ASN A 138 4.07 2.62 13.35
CA ASN A 138 4.56 2.95 12.01
C ASN A 138 3.98 4.30 11.59
N HIS A 139 4.79 5.16 11.02
CA HIS A 139 4.43 6.48 10.57
C HIS A 139 4.27 6.53 9.05
N ALA A 140 3.54 7.52 8.58
CA ALA A 140 3.38 7.79 7.17
C ALA A 140 3.12 9.27 6.95
N VAL A 141 3.49 9.79 5.78
CA VAL A 141 3.07 11.12 5.40
C VAL A 141 1.61 11.10 4.96
N ARG A 142 0.84 12.04 5.50
CA ARG A 142 -0.54 12.31 5.07
C ARG A 142 -0.60 13.55 4.21
N LEU A 143 -1.07 13.36 2.99
CA LEU A 143 -1.22 14.40 1.99
C LEU A 143 -2.71 14.56 1.64
N LYS A 144 -3.21 15.81 1.65
CA LYS A 144 -4.58 16.13 1.24
C LYS A 144 -4.57 17.36 0.35
N TRP A 145 -5.24 17.29 -0.78
CA TRP A 145 -5.39 18.40 -1.72
C TRP A 145 -6.86 18.59 -2.12
N LYS A 146 -7.18 19.80 -2.54
CA LYS A 146 -8.54 20.16 -2.90
C LYS A 146 -8.56 21.24 -3.99
N ASP A 147 -9.44 21.06 -4.97
CA ASP A 147 -9.69 21.99 -6.07
C ASP A 147 -8.41 22.36 -6.85
N THR A 148 -7.48 21.42 -6.98
CA THR A 148 -6.20 21.64 -7.68
C THR A 148 -5.67 20.35 -8.30
N LYS A 149 -4.95 20.48 -9.40
CA LYS A 149 -4.12 19.45 -10.04
C LYS A 149 -2.64 19.83 -10.05
N ALA A 150 -2.25 20.77 -9.20
CA ALA A 150 -0.89 21.27 -9.12
C ALA A 150 -0.16 20.81 -7.82
N ALA A 151 -0.82 20.04 -6.96
CA ALA A 151 -0.21 19.55 -5.74
C ALA A 151 0.90 18.54 -6.06
N TYR A 152 2.03 18.65 -5.37
CA TYR A 152 3.12 17.70 -5.50
C TYR A 152 3.88 17.50 -4.18
N TYR A 153 4.44 16.32 -4.03
CA TYR A 153 5.37 15.93 -2.99
C TYR A 153 6.65 15.43 -3.67
N GLU A 154 7.78 16.07 -3.44
CA GLU A 154 9.04 15.76 -4.09
C GLU A 154 10.15 15.53 -3.08
N ILE A 155 10.88 14.46 -3.30
CA ILE A 155 12.09 14.11 -2.55
C ILE A 155 13.28 14.41 -3.46
N ALA A 156 14.10 15.39 -3.08
CA ALA A 156 15.35 15.70 -3.74
C ALA A 156 16.48 14.92 -3.05
N LEU A 157 17.14 14.04 -3.80
CA LEU A 157 18.18 13.17 -3.27
C LEU A 157 19.50 13.95 -3.09
N ASP A 158 20.19 13.74 -1.97
CA ASP A 158 21.50 14.34 -1.69
C ASP A 158 22.55 13.83 -2.69
N GLU A 159 22.53 12.52 -2.96
CA GLU A 159 23.38 11.88 -3.96
C GLU A 159 22.50 11.22 -5.04
N PRO A 160 22.91 11.27 -6.33
CA PRO A 160 22.19 10.58 -7.38
C PRO A 160 22.12 9.08 -7.15
N MET A 161 20.99 8.49 -7.45
CA MET A 161 20.70 7.08 -7.24
C MET A 161 20.41 6.39 -8.58
N ALA A 162 20.83 5.14 -8.72
CA ALA A 162 20.45 4.31 -9.85
C ALA A 162 19.08 3.67 -9.60
N MET A 163 18.19 3.78 -10.59
CA MET A 163 16.98 2.97 -10.63
C MET A 163 17.34 1.61 -11.21
N GLY A 164 17.14 0.53 -10.44
CA GLY A 164 17.30 -0.84 -10.92
C GLY A 164 16.23 -1.25 -11.94
N GLU A 165 16.34 -2.48 -12.47
CA GLU A 165 15.31 -3.06 -13.36
C GLU A 165 13.94 -3.18 -12.66
N GLY A 166 13.93 -3.24 -11.34
CA GLY A 166 12.72 -3.27 -10.51
C GLY A 166 11.90 -1.98 -10.58
N GLY A 167 12.54 -0.82 -10.75
CA GLY A 167 11.86 0.47 -10.78
C GLY A 167 11.76 1.14 -9.41
N ILE A 168 10.57 1.60 -9.02
CA ILE A 168 10.32 2.23 -7.73
C ILE A 168 9.17 1.55 -6.99
N CYS A 169 9.29 1.42 -5.69
CA CYS A 169 8.30 0.83 -4.82
C CYS A 169 7.95 1.82 -3.70
N PHE A 170 6.70 1.91 -3.33
CA PHE A 170 6.23 2.70 -2.19
C PHE A 170 4.91 2.14 -1.67
N ASP A 171 4.62 2.43 -0.42
CA ASP A 171 3.33 2.08 0.17
C ASP A 171 2.37 3.27 0.08
N ALA A 172 1.10 3.00 -0.26
CA ALA A 172 0.08 4.04 -0.34
C ALA A 172 -1.28 3.53 0.15
N MET A 173 -2.08 4.45 0.71
CA MET A 173 -3.44 4.19 1.19
C MET A 173 -4.37 5.32 0.79
N ASP A 174 -5.48 5.01 0.11
CA ASP A 174 -6.52 5.98 -0.22
C ASP A 174 -7.31 6.34 1.05
N LEU A 175 -7.26 7.62 1.43
CA LEU A 175 -7.92 8.14 2.63
C LEU A 175 -9.30 8.76 2.35
N ARG A 176 -9.75 8.80 1.10
CA ARG A 176 -11.08 9.34 0.78
C ARG A 176 -12.16 8.55 1.52
N GLU A 177 -13.16 9.26 2.04
CA GLU A 177 -14.21 8.65 2.88
C GLU A 177 -15.13 7.72 2.10
N LYS A 178 -15.26 7.94 0.81
CA LYS A 178 -16.13 7.14 -0.09
C LYS A 178 -15.33 6.73 -1.31
N ALA A 179 -15.62 5.54 -1.80
CA ALA A 179 -15.25 5.19 -3.17
C ALA A 179 -15.93 6.19 -4.09
N GLU A 180 -15.16 7.15 -4.59
CA GLU A 180 -15.61 8.05 -5.63
C GLU A 180 -15.70 7.28 -6.95
N ASN A 181 -16.39 7.82 -7.94
CA ASN A 181 -16.50 7.18 -9.26
C ASN A 181 -15.16 7.13 -10.00
N GLU A 182 -14.16 7.85 -9.50
CA GLU A 182 -12.82 7.97 -10.06
C GLU A 182 -11.82 7.31 -9.12
N PRO A 183 -10.99 6.35 -9.61
CA PRO A 183 -9.93 5.76 -8.79
C PRO A 183 -8.93 6.83 -8.35
N MET A 184 -8.22 6.57 -7.24
CA MET A 184 -7.07 7.37 -6.85
C MET A 184 -6.00 7.24 -7.92
N ASP A 185 -5.55 8.37 -8.46
CA ASP A 185 -4.51 8.41 -9.47
C ASP A 185 -3.63 9.67 -9.31
N PHE A 186 -2.33 9.50 -9.57
CA PHE A 186 -1.33 10.55 -9.59
C PHE A 186 -0.13 10.11 -10.42
N SER A 187 0.67 11.06 -10.86
CA SER A 187 1.90 10.78 -11.61
C SER A 187 3.08 10.59 -10.67
N VAL A 188 3.95 9.64 -10.99
CA VAL A 188 5.27 9.47 -10.39
C VAL A 188 6.30 9.91 -11.42
N VAL A 189 7.09 10.92 -11.05
CA VAL A 189 8.06 11.57 -11.93
C VAL A 189 9.46 11.38 -11.34
N LEU A 190 10.33 10.73 -12.08
CA LEU A 190 11.75 10.65 -11.79
C LEU A 190 12.48 11.71 -12.61
N THR A 191 13.43 12.42 -11.99
CA THR A 191 14.25 13.42 -12.69
C THR A 191 15.71 13.04 -12.53
N ASP A 192 16.47 13.03 -13.63
CA ASP A 192 17.91 12.79 -13.59
C ASP A 192 18.71 14.05 -13.28
N ILE A 193 20.05 13.92 -13.16
CA ILE A 193 20.96 15.02 -12.89
C ILE A 193 21.01 16.08 -14.02
N HIS A 194 20.52 15.76 -15.20
CA HIS A 194 20.46 16.64 -16.37
C HIS A 194 19.11 17.35 -16.49
N GLY A 195 18.13 16.97 -15.65
CA GLY A 195 16.77 17.49 -15.67
C GLY A 195 15.82 16.79 -16.64
N ASN A 196 16.25 15.71 -17.28
CA ASN A 196 15.37 14.86 -18.08
C ASN A 196 14.45 14.03 -17.15
N ARG A 197 13.29 13.66 -17.64
CA ARG A 197 12.25 13.04 -16.82
C ARG A 197 11.83 11.68 -17.34
N ALA A 198 11.41 10.84 -16.41
CA ALA A 198 10.64 9.64 -16.68
C ALA A 198 9.35 9.69 -15.87
N VAL A 199 8.21 9.42 -16.50
CA VAL A 199 6.88 9.59 -15.90
C VAL A 199 6.08 8.30 -16.02
N SER A 200 5.46 7.90 -14.92
CA SER A 200 4.44 6.85 -14.88
C SER A 200 3.24 7.34 -14.10
N THR A 201 2.10 6.65 -14.18
CA THR A 201 0.94 6.93 -13.34
C THR A 201 0.65 5.77 -12.39
N LEU A 202 0.02 6.06 -11.27
CA LEU A 202 -0.41 5.02 -10.34
C LEU A 202 -1.29 3.98 -11.02
N CYS A 203 -2.29 4.44 -11.80
CA CYS A 203 -3.25 3.56 -12.46
C CYS A 203 -2.65 2.69 -13.57
N ASP A 204 -1.47 3.04 -14.11
CA ASP A 204 -0.73 2.19 -15.04
C ASP A 204 -0.09 0.98 -14.34
N SER A 205 0.12 1.07 -13.04
CA SER A 205 0.70 0.01 -12.22
C SER A 205 -0.35 -0.78 -11.45
N THR A 206 -1.17 -0.08 -10.68
CA THR A 206 -2.16 -0.70 -9.79
C THR A 206 -3.33 0.24 -9.51
N ILE A 207 -4.35 -0.30 -8.86
CA ILE A 207 -5.47 0.48 -8.35
C ILE A 207 -5.40 0.44 -6.82
N LEU A 208 -5.30 1.59 -6.17
CA LEU A 208 -5.47 1.68 -4.74
C LEU A 208 -6.92 1.40 -4.36
N TYR A 209 -7.10 0.45 -3.45
CA TYR A 209 -8.43 0.17 -2.94
C TYR A 209 -8.90 1.31 -2.03
N PRO A 210 -10.07 1.91 -2.32
CA PRO A 210 -10.67 2.88 -1.42
C PRO A 210 -11.09 2.21 -0.12
N ALA A 211 -11.43 3.00 0.88
CA ALA A 211 -12.04 2.49 2.11
C ALA A 211 -13.22 1.55 1.79
N PHE A 212 -13.16 0.31 2.24
CA PHE A 212 -14.19 -0.68 1.97
C PHE A 212 -14.99 -1.01 3.24
N PRO A 213 -16.31 -1.21 3.11
CA PRO A 213 -17.17 -1.44 4.25
C PRO A 213 -16.92 -2.86 4.81
N VAL A 214 -16.72 -2.91 6.12
CA VAL A 214 -16.58 -4.16 6.88
C VAL A 214 -17.83 -4.37 7.73
N LYS A 215 -18.54 -5.46 7.51
CA LYS A 215 -19.76 -5.81 8.24
C LYS A 215 -19.51 -6.98 9.17
N LEU A 216 -18.82 -6.70 10.27
CA LEU A 216 -18.45 -7.72 11.27
C LEU A 216 -19.63 -8.14 12.14
N SER A 217 -20.58 -7.24 12.41
CA SER A 217 -21.71 -7.50 13.30
C SER A 217 -23.06 -7.41 12.59
N LYS A 218 -23.97 -8.30 12.93
CA LYS A 218 -25.39 -8.23 12.52
C LYS A 218 -26.07 -6.96 13.01
N LEU A 219 -25.60 -6.36 14.11
CA LEU A 219 -26.13 -5.09 14.61
C LEU A 219 -25.90 -3.93 13.65
N GLN A 220 -24.85 -3.96 12.84
CA GLN A 220 -24.59 -2.95 11.82
C GLN A 220 -25.71 -2.84 10.78
N TYR A 221 -26.42 -3.95 10.50
CA TYR A 221 -27.60 -3.92 9.63
C TYR A 221 -28.79 -3.18 10.27
N ILE A 222 -28.88 -3.16 11.61
CA ILE A 222 -29.94 -2.50 12.36
C ILE A 222 -29.59 -1.03 12.61
N THR A 223 -28.35 -0.76 12.95
CA THR A 223 -27.89 0.61 13.32
C THR A 223 -27.57 1.46 12.08
N GLY A 224 -27.41 0.84 10.92
CA GLY A 224 -26.98 1.53 9.68
C GLY A 224 -25.55 2.08 9.72
N LYS A 225 -24.79 1.84 10.82
CA LYS A 225 -23.40 2.25 10.91
C LYS A 225 -22.51 1.27 10.16
N ASN A 226 -21.84 1.75 9.14
CA ASN A 226 -20.80 0.98 8.46
C ASN A 226 -19.45 1.30 9.10
N GLU A 227 -18.66 0.28 9.39
CA GLU A 227 -17.24 0.41 9.65
C GLU A 227 -16.51 0.29 8.30
N TYR A 228 -15.53 1.15 8.09
CA TYR A 228 -14.70 1.14 6.91
C TYR A 228 -13.27 0.79 7.31
N LYS A 229 -12.68 -0.12 6.57
CA LYS A 229 -11.25 -0.40 6.66
C LYS A 229 -10.52 0.24 5.49
N ARG A 230 -9.35 0.76 5.80
CA ARG A 230 -8.33 1.18 4.87
C ARG A 230 -7.12 0.29 5.07
N GLN A 231 -6.41 0.01 4.01
CA GLN A 231 -5.19 -0.79 4.08
C GLN A 231 -4.10 -0.10 3.28
N LEU A 232 -2.93 -0.02 3.87
CA LEU A 232 -1.72 0.37 3.17
C LEU A 232 -1.39 -0.72 2.14
N GLN A 233 -1.09 -0.32 0.94
CA GLN A 233 -0.87 -1.20 -0.20
C GLN A 233 0.47 -0.87 -0.83
N THR A 234 1.33 -1.86 -1.01
CA THR A 234 2.58 -1.68 -1.74
C THR A 234 2.29 -1.50 -3.23
N VAL A 235 2.78 -0.42 -3.78
CA VAL A 235 2.75 -0.06 -5.20
C VAL A 235 4.13 -0.32 -5.77
N HIS A 236 4.19 -1.04 -6.87
CA HIS A 236 5.43 -1.31 -7.57
C HIS A 236 5.32 -0.84 -9.02
N ILE A 237 6.06 0.20 -9.36
CA ILE A 237 6.14 0.74 -10.72
C ILE A 237 7.47 0.28 -11.33
N THR A 238 7.39 -0.69 -12.22
CA THR A 238 8.57 -1.24 -12.90
C THR A 238 9.16 -0.22 -13.88
N GLU A 239 10.44 -0.35 -14.19
CA GLU A 239 11.13 0.52 -15.15
C GLU A 239 10.40 0.65 -16.50
N LYS A 240 9.73 -0.44 -16.95
CA LYS A 240 9.04 -0.51 -18.24
C LYS A 240 7.75 0.31 -18.31
N GLN A 241 7.21 0.67 -17.14
CA GLN A 241 5.99 1.48 -17.03
C GLN A 241 6.28 2.97 -17.09
N PHE A 242 7.56 3.37 -17.02
CA PHE A 242 7.95 4.76 -17.18
C PHE A 242 8.08 5.15 -18.66
N THR A 243 7.47 6.26 -19.02
CA THR A 243 7.70 6.96 -20.29
C THR A 243 8.84 7.95 -20.10
N GLU A 244 9.94 7.73 -20.79
CA GLU A 244 11.17 8.51 -20.64
C GLU A 244 11.30 9.60 -21.69
N GLU A 245 11.78 10.77 -21.27
CA GLU A 245 12.27 11.80 -22.17
C GLU A 245 13.59 11.35 -22.83
N ASN A 246 13.87 11.90 -24.02
CA ASN A 246 15.11 11.55 -24.72
C ASN A 246 16.32 12.05 -23.93
N GLY A 247 17.22 11.12 -23.60
CA GLY A 247 18.42 11.40 -22.82
C GLY A 247 18.27 11.18 -21.31
N PHE A 248 17.13 10.65 -20.83
CA PHE A 248 16.97 10.29 -19.43
C PHE A 248 17.99 9.22 -19.02
N ASP A 249 18.71 9.50 -17.93
CA ASP A 249 19.73 8.62 -17.35
C ASP A 249 19.25 7.93 -16.08
N ARG A 250 18.82 6.68 -16.21
CA ARG A 250 18.34 5.85 -15.08
C ARG A 250 19.38 5.60 -14.00
N SER A 251 20.66 5.75 -14.33
CA SER A 251 21.74 5.53 -13.35
C SER A 251 22.00 6.75 -12.45
N GLN A 252 21.33 7.87 -12.71
CA GLN A 252 21.62 9.16 -12.10
C GLN A 252 20.34 9.92 -11.70
N ILE A 253 19.41 9.25 -11.03
CA ILE A 253 18.18 9.87 -10.54
C ILE A 253 18.51 10.86 -9.44
N ARG A 254 18.00 12.09 -9.57
CA ARG A 254 18.21 13.21 -8.65
C ARG A 254 16.99 13.53 -7.79
N SER A 255 15.79 13.27 -8.28
CA SER A 255 14.57 13.42 -7.48
C SER A 255 13.47 12.44 -7.86
N VAL A 256 12.62 12.18 -6.88
CA VAL A 256 11.36 11.43 -7.02
C VAL A 256 10.23 12.37 -6.65
N ARG A 257 9.28 12.60 -7.57
CA ARG A 257 8.13 13.45 -7.35
C ARG A 257 6.83 12.68 -7.54
N PHE A 258 5.95 12.78 -6.56
CA PHE A 258 4.55 12.38 -6.65
C PHE A 258 3.72 13.61 -6.99
N ALA A 259 3.26 13.69 -8.23
CA ALA A 259 2.49 14.82 -8.74
C ALA A 259 0.99 14.45 -8.77
N PHE A 260 0.19 15.12 -7.95
CA PHE A 260 -1.24 14.88 -7.81
C PHE A 260 -2.03 15.65 -8.87
N ASP A 261 -1.72 15.37 -10.13
CA ASP A 261 -2.15 16.08 -11.33
C ASP A 261 -3.33 15.40 -12.06
N ARG A 262 -3.72 14.19 -11.60
CA ARG A 262 -4.74 13.38 -12.28
C ARG A 262 -6.15 13.69 -11.77
N ILE A 263 -6.31 13.85 -10.46
CA ILE A 263 -7.58 14.15 -9.80
C ILE A 263 -7.49 15.45 -9.01
N GLU A 264 -8.59 16.23 -8.96
CA GLU A 264 -8.61 17.56 -8.33
C GLU A 264 -8.71 17.53 -6.81
N ASN A 265 -9.25 16.44 -6.26
CA ASN A 265 -9.47 16.29 -4.84
C ASN A 265 -9.01 14.92 -4.38
N GLY A 266 -8.21 14.84 -3.33
CA GLY A 266 -7.75 13.57 -2.81
C GLY A 266 -7.15 13.67 -1.42
N ALA A 267 -6.96 12.51 -0.84
CA ALA A 267 -6.21 12.32 0.40
C ALA A 267 -5.55 10.94 0.36
N VAL A 268 -4.26 10.88 0.69
CA VAL A 268 -3.46 9.66 0.66
C VAL A 268 -2.50 9.64 1.83
N ASN A 269 -2.27 8.46 2.41
CA ASN A 269 -1.05 8.22 3.18
C ASN A 269 -0.05 7.54 2.28
N MET A 270 1.22 7.90 2.43
CA MET A 270 2.34 7.30 1.72
C MET A 270 3.45 6.95 2.70
N ASP A 271 4.16 5.85 2.41
CA ASP A 271 5.22 5.32 3.25
C ASP A 271 6.23 4.53 2.41
N ASN A 272 7.40 4.19 2.99
CA ASN A 272 8.36 3.22 2.47
C ASN A 272 8.74 3.41 1.00
N THR A 273 9.12 4.61 0.57
CA THR A 273 9.60 4.81 -0.80
C THR A 273 11.01 4.25 -0.97
N ILE A 274 11.17 3.30 -1.88
CA ILE A 274 12.44 2.61 -2.16
C ILE A 274 12.66 2.43 -3.67
N PRO A 275 13.93 2.47 -4.16
CA PRO A 275 14.27 1.92 -5.46
C PRO A 275 14.22 0.40 -5.40
N SER A 276 13.77 -0.26 -6.43
CA SER A 276 13.62 -1.72 -6.47
C SER A 276 14.32 -2.37 -7.68
#